data_efac2efb88256c831fa02025394a5504
#
_entry.id   efac2efb88256c831fa02025394a5504
#
_cell.length_a   1.000
_cell.length_b   1.000
_cell.length_c   1.000
_cell.angle_alpha   90.00
_cell.angle_beta   90.00
_cell.angle_gamma   90.00
#
_symmetry.space_group_name_H-M   'P 1'
#
loop_
_entity.id
_entity.type
_entity.pdbx_description
1 polymer ?
#
loop_
_entity_poly.entity_id
_entity_poly.type
_entity_poly.pdbx_seq_one_letter_code
_entity_poly.pdbx_strand_id
1 'polypeptide(L)'
;TTGFPNFVKLRNYIFDNGNMDNLPVAPLVRASGELVAHVIETDQPYSEILTANYMMMNPLLNEFLEGDAIFAEDDNNAVFKPSRIKGFYPNSSTEVVEDDPNGPDKYRIIGPPLDFYPHAGLLTDFAFLDRYPTTATNRNRARARWTFYHFLGIDIEKSSLRPLDEDSLTDSNNPTMNNPNCT
;
A
#
# COMPACT_ATOMS: atom_id res chain seq x y z
N THR A 1 -6.73 -6.72 -10.35
CA THR A 1 -5.80 -6.16 -9.36
C THR A 1 -5.48 -4.72 -9.68
N THR A 2 -6.48 -3.87 -9.57
CA THR A 2 -6.46 -2.48 -10.00
C THR A 2 -6.36 -1.54 -8.80
N GLY A 3 -5.42 -1.75 -7.92
CA GLY A 3 -5.39 -1.00 -6.68
C GLY A 3 -4.23 -0.03 -6.49
N PHE A 4 -3.20 -0.12 -7.32
CA PHE A 4 -2.01 0.72 -7.19
C PHE A 4 -1.61 1.28 -8.55
N PRO A 5 -1.98 2.53 -8.89
CA PRO A 5 -1.48 3.17 -10.10
C PRO A 5 0.06 3.21 -10.13
N ASN A 6 0.67 3.32 -8.96
CA ASN A 6 2.12 3.26 -8.80
C ASN A 6 2.71 1.86 -9.00
N PHE A 7 1.89 0.79 -9.04
CA PHE A 7 2.40 -0.54 -9.37
C PHE A 7 2.89 -0.62 -10.82
N VAL A 8 2.22 0.06 -11.74
CA VAL A 8 2.67 0.14 -13.14
C VAL A 8 3.98 0.93 -13.23
N LYS A 9 4.06 2.07 -12.52
CA LYS A 9 5.31 2.85 -12.45
C LYS A 9 6.43 2.07 -11.78
N LEU A 10 6.15 1.42 -10.66
CA LEU A 10 7.07 0.55 -9.96
C LEU A 10 7.57 -0.58 -10.88
N ARG A 11 6.65 -1.22 -11.57
CA ARG A 11 6.98 -2.28 -12.54
C ARG A 11 7.86 -1.76 -13.67
N ASN A 12 7.47 -0.64 -14.31
CA ASN A 12 8.24 -0.04 -15.38
C ASN A 12 9.61 0.43 -14.88
N TYR A 13 9.68 1.01 -13.68
CA TYR A 13 10.95 1.41 -13.07
C TYR A 13 11.89 0.22 -12.86
N ILE A 14 11.37 -0.91 -12.36
CA ILE A 14 12.14 -2.15 -12.22
C ILE A 14 12.66 -2.62 -13.58
N PHE A 15 11.84 -2.56 -14.62
CA PHE A 15 12.19 -3.01 -15.95
C PHE A 15 13.17 -2.07 -16.66
N ASP A 16 12.97 -0.75 -16.53
CA ASP A 16 13.83 0.25 -17.16
C ASP A 16 15.24 0.27 -16.56
N ASN A 17 15.36 0.01 -15.25
CA ASN A 17 16.65 0.03 -14.56
C ASN A 17 17.29 -1.35 -14.42
N GLY A 18 16.59 -2.43 -14.78
CA GLY A 18 17.12 -3.79 -14.80
C GLY A 18 17.55 -4.36 -13.45
N ASN A 19 17.33 -3.61 -12.37
CA ASN A 19 17.84 -3.95 -11.06
C ASN A 19 16.86 -3.59 -9.94
N MET A 20 16.38 -4.59 -9.23
CA MET A 20 15.57 -4.41 -8.02
C MET A 20 16.34 -3.72 -6.88
N ASP A 21 17.67 -3.67 -6.96
CA ASP A 21 18.52 -3.01 -5.96
C ASP A 21 18.32 -1.48 -5.95
N ASN A 22 17.73 -0.91 -6.99
CA ASN A 22 17.44 0.51 -7.10
C ASN A 22 16.07 0.92 -6.55
N LEU A 23 15.26 -0.03 -6.08
CA LEU A 23 14.01 0.31 -5.41
C LEU A 23 14.27 1.04 -4.11
N PRO A 24 13.56 2.13 -3.81
CA PRO A 24 13.70 2.86 -2.56
C PRO A 24 13.04 2.10 -1.38
N VAL A 25 13.40 0.82 -1.20
CA VAL A 25 12.80 -0.03 -0.15
C VAL A 25 13.09 0.51 1.23
N ALA A 26 14.33 0.94 1.49
CA ALA A 26 14.71 1.48 2.79
C ALA A 26 13.93 2.75 3.15
N PRO A 27 13.80 3.77 2.29
CA PRO A 27 12.90 4.89 2.54
C PRO A 27 11.43 4.50 2.68
N LEU A 28 10.93 3.54 1.89
CA LEU A 28 9.55 3.07 1.99
C LEU A 28 9.23 2.46 3.35
N VAL A 29 10.12 1.63 3.88
CA VAL A 29 9.96 1.04 5.23
C VAL A 29 10.12 2.10 6.31
N ARG A 30 11.06 3.03 6.14
CA ARG A 30 11.32 4.10 7.10
C ARG A 30 10.16 5.09 7.21
N ALA A 31 9.42 5.32 6.12
CA ALA A 31 8.28 6.25 6.06
C ALA A 31 7.26 6.05 7.18
N SER A 32 6.98 4.78 7.53
CA SER A 32 6.06 4.45 8.65
C SER A 32 6.56 4.98 9.99
N GLY A 33 7.85 4.80 10.28
CA GLY A 33 8.48 5.32 11.51
C GLY A 33 8.52 6.85 11.53
N GLU A 34 8.81 7.46 10.39
CA GLU A 34 8.82 8.92 10.23
C GLU A 34 7.42 9.54 10.41
N LEU A 35 6.35 8.85 10.02
CA LEU A 35 4.99 9.31 10.28
C LEU A 35 4.71 9.37 11.79
N VAL A 36 5.08 8.32 12.53
CA VAL A 36 4.92 8.29 13.98
C VAL A 36 5.74 9.39 14.65
N ALA A 37 7.01 9.56 14.24
CA ALA A 37 7.88 10.61 14.73
C ALA A 37 7.30 12.00 14.45
N HIS A 38 6.84 12.25 13.23
CA HIS A 38 6.23 13.51 12.83
C HIS A 38 5.00 13.86 13.66
N VAL A 39 4.11 12.90 13.90
CA VAL A 39 2.89 13.11 14.73
C VAL A 39 3.29 13.50 16.15
N ILE A 40 4.31 12.86 16.74
CA ILE A 40 4.81 13.15 18.08
C ILE A 40 5.49 14.53 18.12
N GLU A 41 6.40 14.80 17.19
CA GLU A 41 7.18 16.03 17.14
C GLU A 41 6.32 17.28 16.88
N THR A 42 5.23 17.11 16.14
CA THR A 42 4.30 18.21 15.81
C THR A 42 3.09 18.28 16.73
N ASP A 43 3.08 17.48 17.81
CA ASP A 43 1.98 17.42 18.80
C ASP A 43 0.60 17.18 18.16
N GLN A 44 0.55 16.33 17.14
CA GLN A 44 -0.69 15.96 16.49
C GLN A 44 -1.44 14.87 17.29
N PRO A 45 -2.77 14.78 17.14
CA PRO A 45 -3.54 13.70 17.77
C PRO A 45 -3.03 12.31 17.37
N TYR A 46 -3.02 11.37 18.31
CA TYR A 46 -2.63 9.97 18.02
C TYR A 46 -3.40 9.35 16.84
N SER A 47 -4.67 9.75 16.66
CA SER A 47 -5.48 9.31 15.51
C SER A 47 -4.87 9.65 14.16
N GLU A 48 -4.03 10.69 14.08
CA GLU A 48 -3.34 11.08 12.84
C GLU A 48 -2.48 9.95 12.29
N ILE A 49 -1.91 9.11 13.15
CA ILE A 49 -1.14 7.92 12.73
C ILE A 49 -1.98 7.00 11.81
N LEU A 50 -3.31 6.97 12.01
CA LEU A 50 -4.23 6.11 11.26
C LEU A 50 -5.08 6.85 10.22
N THR A 51 -5.15 8.18 10.32
CA THR A 51 -6.04 8.99 9.49
C THR A 51 -5.30 9.98 8.57
N ALA A 52 -3.97 10.07 8.69
CA ALA A 52 -3.17 10.94 7.84
C ALA A 52 -3.47 10.71 6.36
N ASN A 53 -3.81 11.78 5.66
CA ASN A 53 -4.05 11.74 4.21
C ASN A 53 -2.77 11.97 3.37
N TYR A 54 -1.64 11.73 3.99
CA TYR A 54 -0.29 11.84 3.44
C TYR A 54 0.59 10.69 3.94
N MET A 55 1.73 10.51 3.33
CA MET A 55 2.82 9.70 3.87
C MET A 55 4.08 10.55 4.01
N MET A 56 5.03 10.08 4.80
CA MET A 56 6.33 10.75 4.92
C MET A 56 7.21 10.32 3.76
N MET A 57 7.75 11.30 3.03
CA MET A 57 8.64 11.04 1.90
C MET A 57 9.94 11.82 2.06
N ASN A 58 11.04 11.19 1.66
CA ASN A 58 12.31 11.87 1.40
C ASN A 58 12.39 12.29 -0.09
N PRO A 59 13.42 13.06 -0.52
CA PRO A 59 13.54 13.48 -1.91
C PRO A 59 13.43 12.35 -2.93
N LEU A 60 14.12 11.22 -2.69
CA LEU A 60 14.10 10.06 -3.57
C LEU A 60 12.70 9.42 -3.68
N LEU A 61 12.03 9.23 -2.53
CA LEU A 61 10.71 8.63 -2.50
C LEU A 61 9.65 9.55 -3.10
N ASN A 62 9.79 10.86 -2.88
CA ASN A 62 8.89 11.86 -3.43
C ASN A 62 8.98 11.95 -4.97
N GLU A 63 10.19 11.85 -5.52
CA GLU A 63 10.39 11.75 -6.96
C GLU A 63 9.79 10.44 -7.50
N PHE A 64 10.11 9.32 -6.87
CA PHE A 64 9.65 8.01 -7.29
C PHE A 64 8.12 7.84 -7.27
N LEU A 65 7.45 8.35 -6.24
CA LEU A 65 6.00 8.26 -6.06
C LEU A 65 5.23 9.46 -6.62
N GLU A 66 5.92 10.45 -7.20
CA GLU A 66 5.32 11.70 -7.66
C GLU A 66 4.58 12.43 -6.53
N GLY A 67 5.26 12.56 -5.40
CA GLY A 67 4.74 13.28 -4.25
C GLY A 67 4.65 14.79 -4.50
N ASP A 68 3.84 15.47 -3.68
CA ASP A 68 3.65 16.93 -3.78
C ASP A 68 4.54 17.75 -2.84
N ALA A 69 5.38 17.09 -2.01
CA ALA A 69 6.29 17.80 -1.14
C ALA A 69 7.38 18.55 -1.92
N ILE A 70 7.74 19.71 -1.39
CA ILE A 70 8.82 20.54 -1.94
C ILE A 70 10.06 20.38 -1.05
N PHE A 71 11.16 19.95 -1.67
CA PHE A 71 12.46 19.82 -1.04
C PHE A 71 13.38 20.96 -1.47
N ALA A 72 14.28 21.38 -0.58
CA ALA A 72 15.34 22.31 -0.94
C ALA A 72 16.43 21.56 -1.74
N GLU A 73 17.25 22.31 -2.49
CA GLU A 73 18.30 21.72 -3.32
C GLU A 73 19.37 20.97 -2.50
N ASP A 74 19.52 21.35 -1.24
CA ASP A 74 20.48 20.74 -0.28
C ASP A 74 19.85 19.67 0.62
N ASP A 75 18.51 19.46 0.52
CA ASP A 75 17.84 18.39 1.24
C ASP A 75 18.36 17.03 0.75
N ASN A 76 18.87 16.23 1.65
CA ASN A 76 19.32 14.88 1.35
C ASN A 76 18.25 13.83 1.70
N ASN A 77 18.51 12.56 1.39
CA ASN A 77 17.59 11.47 1.63
C ASN A 77 17.34 11.14 3.12
N ALA A 78 17.92 11.87 4.06
CA ALA A 78 17.60 11.76 5.49
C ALA A 78 16.42 12.66 5.90
N VAL A 79 16.09 13.67 5.10
CA VAL A 79 14.97 14.59 5.35
C VAL A 79 13.68 13.96 4.89
N PHE A 80 12.69 13.89 5.78
CA PHE A 80 11.33 13.42 5.46
C PHE A 80 10.33 14.54 5.68
N LYS A 81 9.38 14.68 4.75
CA LYS A 81 8.30 15.66 4.81
C LYS A 81 6.96 14.99 4.49
N PRO A 82 5.84 15.49 5.06
CA PRO A 82 4.51 15.05 4.62
C PRO A 82 4.33 15.29 3.13
N SER A 83 3.85 14.28 2.42
CA SER A 83 3.66 14.34 0.97
C SER A 83 2.49 13.46 0.54
N ARG A 84 1.72 13.94 -0.42
CA ARG A 84 0.61 13.19 -1.01
C ARG A 84 0.98 12.71 -2.39
N ILE A 85 0.65 11.47 -2.70
CA ILE A 85 0.91 10.90 -4.02
C ILE A 85 -0.12 11.45 -5.01
N LYS A 86 0.37 12.02 -6.11
CA LYS A 86 -0.47 12.52 -7.21
C LYS A 86 -0.89 11.37 -8.14
N GLY A 87 -1.91 11.62 -8.95
CA GLY A 87 -2.25 10.74 -10.06
C GLY A 87 -2.91 9.43 -9.66
N PHE A 88 -3.79 9.45 -8.69
CA PHE A 88 -4.65 8.31 -8.39
C PHE A 88 -5.67 8.07 -9.52
N TYR A 89 -5.77 6.83 -9.99
CA TYR A 89 -6.65 6.41 -11.08
C TYR A 89 -7.62 5.33 -10.61
N PRO A 90 -8.79 5.69 -10.04
CA PRO A 90 -9.67 4.73 -9.36
C PRO A 90 -10.28 3.68 -10.30
N ASN A 91 -10.51 4.05 -11.55
CA ASN A 91 -11.12 3.21 -12.58
C ASN A 91 -10.16 3.03 -13.76
N SER A 92 -8.87 2.97 -13.49
CA SER A 92 -7.86 2.84 -14.54
C SER A 92 -7.80 1.43 -15.09
N SER A 93 -7.53 1.34 -16.38
CA SER A 93 -6.96 0.17 -17.02
C SER A 93 -5.50 0.42 -17.37
N THR A 94 -4.81 -0.60 -17.81
CA THR A 94 -3.46 -0.48 -18.34
C THR A 94 -3.46 -0.94 -19.77
N GLU A 95 -2.68 -0.27 -20.62
CA GLU A 95 -2.38 -0.73 -21.98
C GLU A 95 -0.89 -1.00 -22.13
N VAL A 96 -0.52 -1.94 -22.97
CA VAL A 96 0.86 -2.15 -23.38
C VAL A 96 1.24 -1.01 -24.32
N VAL A 97 2.29 -0.27 -23.99
CA VAL A 97 2.79 0.84 -24.81
C VAL A 97 4.08 0.50 -25.54
N GLU A 98 4.74 -0.58 -25.14
CA GLU A 98 5.95 -1.08 -25.76
C GLU A 98 5.91 -2.61 -25.67
N ASP A 99 5.79 -3.25 -26.82
CA ASP A 99 5.84 -4.71 -26.99
C ASP A 99 7.25 -5.05 -27.47
N ASP A 100 8.10 -5.47 -26.53
CA ASP A 100 9.45 -5.92 -26.83
C ASP A 100 9.50 -7.45 -26.77
N PRO A 101 9.64 -8.15 -27.93
CA PRO A 101 9.68 -9.61 -27.93
C PRO A 101 10.85 -10.21 -27.14
N ASN A 102 11.85 -9.41 -26.76
CA ASN A 102 13.03 -9.82 -25.98
C ASN A 102 13.08 -9.18 -24.60
N GLY A 103 12.09 -8.37 -24.24
CA GLY A 103 12.02 -7.63 -23.00
C GLY A 103 10.63 -7.68 -22.36
N PRO A 104 10.47 -7.10 -21.19
CA PRO A 104 9.18 -7.01 -20.54
C PRO A 104 8.33 -5.91 -21.15
N ASP A 105 7.03 -6.20 -21.35
CA ASP A 105 6.06 -5.21 -21.80
C ASP A 105 6.00 -4.01 -20.89
N LYS A 106 5.99 -2.81 -21.44
CA LYS A 106 5.71 -1.58 -20.72
C LYS A 106 4.24 -1.22 -20.77
N TYR A 107 3.75 -0.68 -19.69
CA TYR A 107 2.33 -0.37 -19.49
C TYR A 107 2.12 1.10 -19.19
N ARG A 108 1.06 1.65 -19.75
CA ARG A 108 0.56 2.99 -19.45
C ARG A 108 -0.76 2.89 -18.71
N ILE A 109 -0.97 3.75 -17.70
CA ILE A 109 -2.26 3.89 -17.03
C ILE A 109 -3.19 4.72 -17.91
N ILE A 110 -4.41 4.20 -18.13
CA ILE A 110 -5.45 4.87 -18.90
C ILE A 110 -6.62 5.19 -17.97
N GLY A 111 -7.13 6.38 -18.06
CA GLY A 111 -8.30 6.84 -17.33
C GLY A 111 -8.08 8.20 -16.67
N PRO A 112 -9.13 8.83 -16.18
CA PRO A 112 -9.00 10.11 -15.50
C PRO A 112 -8.31 9.95 -14.15
N PRO A 113 -7.27 10.74 -13.84
CA PRO A 113 -6.66 10.77 -12.52
C PRO A 113 -7.60 11.47 -11.53
N LEU A 114 -7.61 11.01 -10.28
CA LEU A 114 -7.95 11.87 -9.15
C LEU A 114 -6.75 12.73 -8.76
N ASP A 115 -7.00 13.82 -8.04
CA ASP A 115 -5.94 14.74 -7.64
C ASP A 115 -4.85 14.03 -6.82
N PHE A 116 -5.26 13.24 -5.82
CA PHE A 116 -4.35 12.55 -4.93
C PHE A 116 -4.83 11.14 -4.61
N TYR A 117 -3.85 10.27 -4.33
CA TYR A 117 -4.11 8.95 -3.81
C TYR A 117 -4.66 9.05 -2.38
N PRO A 118 -5.77 8.36 -2.04
CA PRO A 118 -6.30 8.38 -0.68
C PRO A 118 -5.36 7.64 0.28
N HIS A 119 -4.91 8.32 1.32
CA HIS A 119 -4.12 7.75 2.40
C HIS A 119 -4.96 7.58 3.67
N ALA A 120 -4.55 6.63 4.50
CA ALA A 120 -5.07 6.41 5.84
C ALA A 120 -3.90 6.05 6.78
N GLY A 121 -2.94 6.94 6.87
CA GLY A 121 -1.74 6.80 7.69
C GLY A 121 -1.07 5.45 7.52
N LEU A 122 -0.71 4.78 8.62
CA LEU A 122 -0.06 3.47 8.61
C LEU A 122 -0.87 2.38 7.90
N LEU A 123 -2.20 2.48 7.85
CA LEU A 123 -3.04 1.44 7.25
C LEU A 123 -2.86 1.32 5.74
N THR A 124 -2.41 2.38 5.09
CA THR A 124 -2.10 2.42 3.65
C THR A 124 -0.61 2.49 3.38
N ASP A 125 0.21 2.48 4.42
CA ASP A 125 1.66 2.51 4.28
C ASP A 125 2.19 1.18 3.73
N PHE A 126 3.26 1.29 2.94
CA PHE A 126 3.89 0.14 2.30
C PHE A 126 4.32 -0.94 3.30
N ALA A 127 4.92 -0.56 4.42
CA ALA A 127 5.39 -1.52 5.42
C ALA A 127 4.24 -2.34 6.03
N PHE A 128 3.08 -1.72 6.30
CA PHE A 128 1.90 -2.42 6.79
C PHE A 128 1.29 -3.33 5.71
N LEU A 129 1.20 -2.84 4.48
CA LEU A 129 0.63 -3.59 3.37
C LEU A 129 1.51 -4.79 2.98
N ASP A 130 2.83 -4.65 3.04
CA ASP A 130 3.78 -5.72 2.78
C ASP A 130 3.78 -6.76 3.90
N ARG A 131 3.71 -6.31 5.16
CA ARG A 131 3.63 -7.22 6.33
C ARG A 131 2.38 -8.09 6.33
N TYR A 132 1.28 -7.57 5.81
CA TYR A 132 -0.01 -8.26 5.72
C TYR A 132 -0.52 -8.29 4.28
N PRO A 133 0.13 -9.04 3.39
CA PRO A 133 -0.19 -9.03 1.98
C PRO A 133 -1.56 -9.65 1.71
N THR A 134 -2.23 -9.13 0.71
CA THR A 134 -3.43 -9.75 0.16
C THR A 134 -3.03 -10.96 -0.68
N THR A 135 -3.57 -12.12 -0.35
CA THR A 135 -3.39 -13.35 -1.11
C THR A 135 -4.69 -13.81 -1.75
N ALA A 136 -4.63 -14.76 -2.67
CA ALA A 136 -5.81 -15.33 -3.29
C ALA A 136 -6.78 -15.96 -2.27
N THR A 137 -6.25 -16.50 -1.18
CA THR A 137 -7.04 -17.21 -0.16
C THR A 137 -7.46 -16.36 1.03
N ASN A 138 -6.63 -15.40 1.47
CA ASN A 138 -6.97 -14.58 2.64
C ASN A 138 -7.56 -13.22 2.27
N ARG A 139 -7.34 -12.74 1.02
CA ARG A 139 -7.75 -11.39 0.59
C ARG A 139 -7.32 -10.33 1.64
N ASN A 140 -8.25 -9.55 2.15
CA ASN A 140 -7.97 -8.50 3.14
C ASN A 140 -8.19 -8.93 4.60
N ARG A 141 -8.48 -10.20 4.87
CA ARG A 141 -8.82 -10.66 6.24
C ARG A 141 -7.67 -10.52 7.21
N ALA A 142 -6.45 -10.84 6.77
CA ALA A 142 -5.27 -10.65 7.63
C ALA A 142 -5.10 -9.19 8.02
N ARG A 143 -5.23 -8.26 7.06
CA ARG A 143 -5.16 -6.81 7.35
C ARG A 143 -6.25 -6.38 8.31
N ALA A 144 -7.51 -6.78 8.08
CA ALA A 144 -8.61 -6.47 8.97
C ALA A 144 -8.33 -6.98 10.39
N ARG A 145 -7.99 -8.27 10.54
CA ARG A 145 -7.66 -8.85 11.85
C ARG A 145 -6.58 -8.07 12.57
N TRP A 146 -5.44 -7.83 11.92
CA TRP A 146 -4.30 -7.17 12.54
C TRP A 146 -4.53 -5.68 12.79
N THR A 147 -5.34 -5.01 11.98
CA THR A 147 -5.81 -3.65 12.27
C THR A 147 -6.59 -3.61 13.57
N PHE A 148 -7.60 -4.47 13.72
CA PHE A 148 -8.37 -4.56 14.95
C PHE A 148 -7.52 -4.94 16.16
N TYR A 149 -6.62 -5.90 16.01
CA TYR A 149 -5.76 -6.34 17.09
C TYR A 149 -4.81 -5.25 17.57
N HIS A 150 -4.07 -4.62 16.67
CA HIS A 150 -3.05 -3.65 17.05
C HIS A 150 -3.62 -2.32 17.51
N PHE A 151 -4.70 -1.86 16.93
CA PHE A 151 -5.22 -0.52 17.20
C PHE A 151 -6.44 -0.48 18.10
N LEU A 152 -7.18 -1.58 18.18
CA LEU A 152 -8.38 -1.67 19.02
C LEU A 152 -8.27 -2.73 20.14
N GLY A 153 -7.18 -3.51 20.18
CA GLY A 153 -6.99 -4.58 21.16
C GLY A 153 -7.94 -5.77 21.00
N ILE A 154 -8.61 -5.89 19.85
CA ILE A 154 -9.64 -6.90 19.57
C ILE A 154 -9.13 -7.92 18.55
N ASP A 155 -9.00 -9.19 18.94
CA ASP A 155 -8.76 -10.26 17.98
C ASP A 155 -10.09 -10.76 17.41
N ILE A 156 -10.46 -10.26 16.22
CA ILE A 156 -11.73 -10.60 15.57
C ILE A 156 -11.86 -12.08 15.22
N GLU A 157 -10.76 -12.80 15.03
CA GLU A 157 -10.78 -14.24 14.79
C GLU A 157 -11.17 -15.01 16.05
N LYS A 158 -10.66 -14.58 17.22
CA LYS A 158 -10.99 -15.19 18.51
C LYS A 158 -12.35 -14.74 19.08
N SER A 159 -12.85 -13.60 18.64
CA SER A 159 -14.15 -13.07 19.08
C SER A 159 -15.33 -13.70 18.32
N SER A 160 -15.09 -14.48 17.28
CA SER A 160 -16.12 -15.21 16.57
C SER A 160 -16.72 -16.30 17.46
N LEU A 161 -17.99 -16.14 17.81
CA LEU A 161 -18.78 -17.09 18.61
C LEU A 161 -19.30 -18.30 17.79
N ARG A 162 -19.01 -18.34 16.49
CA ARG A 162 -19.43 -19.47 15.66
C ARG A 162 -18.27 -20.47 15.54
N PRO A 163 -18.39 -21.67 16.15
CA PRO A 163 -17.54 -22.77 15.76
C PRO A 163 -17.75 -23.01 14.26
N LEU A 164 -16.69 -22.94 13.48
CA LEU A 164 -16.68 -23.45 12.12
C LEU A 164 -16.84 -24.95 12.24
N ASP A 165 -18.01 -25.45 11.88
CA ASP A 165 -18.22 -26.86 11.66
C ASP A 165 -17.52 -27.23 10.34
N GLU A 166 -16.38 -27.91 10.45
CA GLU A 166 -15.59 -28.32 9.29
C GLU A 166 -16.41 -29.19 8.33
N ASP A 167 -17.34 -29.99 8.86
CA ASP A 167 -18.20 -30.85 8.06
C ASP A 167 -19.25 -30.07 7.24
N SER A 168 -19.50 -28.82 7.61
CA SER A 168 -20.41 -27.93 6.88
C SER A 168 -19.74 -27.14 5.75
N LEU A 169 -18.40 -27.22 5.61
CA LEU A 169 -17.67 -26.50 4.59
C LEU A 169 -17.73 -27.23 3.25
N THR A 170 -18.24 -26.57 2.23
CA THR A 170 -18.27 -27.09 0.85
C THR A 170 -16.89 -27.17 0.21
N ASP A 171 -15.95 -26.37 0.69
CA ASP A 171 -14.54 -26.39 0.27
C ASP A 171 -13.64 -26.18 1.48
N SER A 172 -13.08 -27.25 2.03
CA SER A 172 -12.18 -27.22 3.18
C SER A 172 -10.82 -26.60 2.86
N ASN A 173 -10.39 -26.57 1.59
CA ASN A 173 -9.14 -25.95 1.16
C ASN A 173 -9.26 -24.43 1.02
N ASN A 174 -10.45 -23.94 0.65
CA ASN A 174 -10.74 -22.51 0.51
C ASN A 174 -12.10 -22.16 1.15
N PRO A 175 -12.25 -22.33 2.47
CA PRO A 175 -13.54 -22.25 3.15
C PRO A 175 -14.22 -20.90 3.00
N THR A 176 -13.48 -19.87 2.70
CA THR A 176 -13.97 -18.49 2.61
C THR A 176 -14.21 -18.00 1.18
N MET A 177 -13.91 -18.82 0.17
CA MET A 177 -14.10 -18.46 -1.25
C MET A 177 -15.33 -19.12 -1.86
N ASN A 178 -15.55 -20.37 -1.51
CA ASN A 178 -16.56 -21.22 -2.14
C ASN A 178 -17.67 -21.67 -1.18
N ASN A 179 -17.64 -21.20 0.06
CA ASN A 179 -18.68 -21.53 1.03
C ASN A 179 -19.76 -20.45 1.04
N PRO A 180 -21.03 -20.77 0.71
CA PRO A 180 -22.12 -19.78 0.64
C PRO A 180 -22.41 -19.08 1.97
N ASN A 181 -21.96 -19.64 3.09
CA ASN A 181 -22.09 -19.00 4.41
C ASN A 181 -20.95 -18.02 4.74
N CYS A 182 -19.91 -17.95 3.88
CA CYS A 182 -18.74 -17.08 4.06
C CYS A 182 -18.60 -16.02 2.95
N THR A 183 -19.43 -16.07 1.93
CA THR A 183 -19.58 -15.10 0.87
C THR A 183 -20.84 -14.29 1.13
#